data_dd9b7bd29318dcc9c8353b88c7af4059
#
_entry.id   dd9b7bd29318dcc9c8353b88c7af4059
#
_cell.length_a   1.000
_cell.length_b   1.000
_cell.length_c   1.000
_cell.angle_alpha   90.00
_cell.angle_beta   90.00
_cell.angle_gamma   90.00
#
_symmetry.space_group_name_H-M   'P 1'
#
loop_
_entity.id
_entity.type
_entity.pdbx_description
1 polymer ?
#
loop_
_entity_poly.entity_id
_entity_poly.type
_entity_poly.pdbx_seq_one_letter_code
_entity_poly.pdbx_strand_id
1 'polypeptide(L)'
;MVPVNDESAIVVDEAADDGSPVTVLVAVKDVPLPAGVSQVDFDAALAAGRKKGHLTPDELIEALHNVELTPEVLGILLARINAEGVALVDDDVDDLAAEIEQRVQSRAAARTIAAGANGAARRKANGKRPTSAESSGSAEDPVHTYLKEIGRVPLLNAALEVEIAQAIEVGNEAAARIVAHELAECGEGPADELLAGPDLTRQRRLVRKGQQAKDELIEANLRLVVSIAKRYRNRGLAFLDLIQEGNLGLMRAVDKFDHTKGFKFSTYATWWIRQAITRAIADQARTIRIPVHMVETINKVVWAQRQLLQELGREPTIEEVSQRVEFPIDRIREILRINQDTVSLEQPVGDEDDFNLSDLIEDRGAVVPDDAATRSLLDVAVREALGHLSEREQDVVRLRFGLDDGKIRTLEEVGKEFGVTRERVRQIESKTLAKLRRPDAAHLLRDYLEES
;
A
#
# COMPACT_ATOMS: atom_id res chain seq x y z
N MET A 1 -39.04 26.50 -31.31
CA MET A 1 -37.75 26.36 -30.63
C MET A 1 -38.02 25.91 -29.23
N VAL A 2 -37.96 24.63 -29.02
CA VAL A 2 -38.15 23.98 -27.71
C VAL A 2 -36.76 23.54 -27.28
N PRO A 3 -36.25 23.80 -26.08
CA PRO A 3 -34.98 23.24 -25.64
C PRO A 3 -35.23 21.77 -25.32
N VAL A 4 -34.55 20.89 -26.05
CA VAL A 4 -34.44 19.46 -25.74
C VAL A 4 -33.35 19.35 -24.71
N ASN A 5 -33.76 19.17 -23.46
CA ASN A 5 -32.89 18.66 -22.42
C ASN A 5 -32.76 17.14 -22.64
N ASP A 6 -31.73 16.72 -23.34
CA ASP A 6 -31.43 15.28 -23.52
C ASP A 6 -30.22 14.95 -22.64
N GLU A 7 -30.50 14.53 -21.40
CA GLU A 7 -29.52 14.09 -20.40
C GLU A 7 -28.89 12.70 -20.73
N SER A 8 -29.13 12.16 -21.92
CA SER A 8 -28.76 10.79 -22.31
C SER A 8 -27.68 10.71 -23.37
N ALA A 9 -26.89 11.75 -23.63
CA ALA A 9 -25.79 11.71 -24.59
C ALA A 9 -24.46 12.19 -24.00
N ILE A 10 -23.39 11.45 -24.28
CA ILE A 10 -21.99 11.80 -23.94
C ILE A 10 -21.27 12.27 -25.21
N VAL A 11 -20.42 13.28 -25.07
CA VAL A 11 -19.53 13.76 -26.12
C VAL A 11 -18.32 12.84 -26.18
N VAL A 12 -18.11 12.17 -27.32
CA VAL A 12 -16.93 11.34 -27.59
C VAL A 12 -16.15 11.98 -28.73
N ASP A 13 -14.88 12.30 -28.49
CA ASP A 13 -13.97 12.76 -29.52
C ASP A 13 -13.45 11.53 -30.33
N GLU A 14 -13.97 11.35 -31.52
CA GLU A 14 -13.46 10.34 -32.46
C GLU A 14 -12.55 11.04 -33.50
N ALA A 15 -11.37 10.48 -33.75
CA ALA A 15 -10.49 10.97 -34.80
C ALA A 15 -11.06 10.54 -36.15
N ALA A 16 -11.46 11.50 -36.98
CA ALA A 16 -11.82 11.25 -38.37
C ALA A 16 -10.58 10.81 -39.18
N ASP A 17 -10.81 10.10 -40.29
CA ASP A 17 -9.78 9.56 -41.20
C ASP A 17 -8.81 10.63 -41.80
N ASP A 18 -9.14 11.92 -41.60
CA ASP A 18 -8.33 13.08 -42.02
C ASP A 18 -7.62 13.82 -40.85
N GLY A 19 -7.69 13.26 -39.62
CA GLY A 19 -7.00 13.83 -38.46
C GLY A 19 -7.66 15.03 -37.80
N SER A 20 -8.88 15.43 -38.20
CA SER A 20 -9.64 16.48 -37.51
C SER A 20 -10.56 15.90 -36.43
N PRO A 21 -10.67 16.53 -35.23
CA PRO A 21 -11.57 16.05 -34.18
C PRO A 21 -13.04 16.30 -34.61
N VAL A 22 -13.81 15.23 -34.75
CA VAL A 22 -15.26 15.32 -34.96
C VAL A 22 -15.95 14.94 -33.66
N THR A 23 -16.65 15.89 -33.08
CA THR A 23 -17.47 15.69 -31.88
C THR A 23 -18.78 15.01 -32.25
N VAL A 24 -18.94 13.74 -31.90
CA VAL A 24 -20.17 12.98 -32.16
C VAL A 24 -20.95 12.82 -30.86
N LEU A 25 -22.20 13.20 -30.85
CA LEU A 25 -23.15 12.92 -29.75
C LEU A 25 -23.63 11.47 -29.87
N VAL A 26 -23.13 10.60 -28.99
CA VAL A 26 -23.52 9.19 -28.92
C VAL A 26 -24.43 8.97 -27.72
N ALA A 27 -25.52 8.24 -27.88
CA ALA A 27 -26.38 7.87 -26.77
C ALA A 27 -25.58 7.05 -25.74
N VAL A 28 -25.72 7.33 -24.47
CA VAL A 28 -24.94 6.68 -23.37
C VAL A 28 -25.00 5.16 -23.40
N LYS A 29 -26.09 4.58 -23.97
CA LYS A 29 -26.26 3.13 -24.14
C LYS A 29 -25.36 2.50 -25.19
N ASP A 30 -24.91 3.28 -26.16
CA ASP A 30 -24.12 2.81 -27.31
C ASP A 30 -22.62 3.07 -27.16
N VAL A 31 -22.22 3.70 -26.05
CA VAL A 31 -20.79 3.93 -25.74
C VAL A 31 -20.13 2.58 -25.44
N PRO A 32 -19.06 2.20 -26.16
CA PRO A 32 -18.37 0.95 -25.90
C PRO A 32 -17.79 0.93 -24.47
N LEU A 33 -17.88 -0.22 -23.81
CA LEU A 33 -17.27 -0.39 -22.49
C LEU A 33 -15.76 -0.20 -22.58
N PRO A 34 -15.12 0.42 -21.58
CA PRO A 34 -13.69 0.62 -21.56
C PRO A 34 -12.92 -0.69 -21.65
N ALA A 35 -11.71 -0.65 -22.23
CA ALA A 35 -10.87 -1.82 -22.40
C ALA A 35 -10.60 -2.50 -21.05
N GLY A 36 -10.90 -3.80 -20.97
CA GLY A 36 -10.74 -4.62 -19.77
C GLY A 36 -12.04 -4.92 -19.01
N VAL A 37 -13.15 -4.22 -19.29
CA VAL A 37 -14.47 -4.51 -18.68
C VAL A 37 -15.15 -5.64 -19.44
N SER A 38 -15.46 -6.74 -18.75
CA SER A 38 -16.27 -7.82 -19.30
C SER A 38 -17.72 -7.37 -19.43
N GLN A 39 -18.24 -7.36 -20.66
CA GLN A 39 -19.63 -6.96 -20.91
C GLN A 39 -20.62 -7.90 -20.22
N VAL A 40 -20.29 -9.18 -20.12
CA VAL A 40 -21.14 -10.19 -19.49
C VAL A 40 -21.27 -9.97 -17.99
N ASP A 41 -20.15 -9.64 -17.29
CA ASP A 41 -20.14 -9.44 -15.86
C ASP A 41 -20.81 -8.11 -15.48
N PHE A 42 -20.60 -7.07 -16.28
CA PHE A 42 -21.26 -5.79 -16.12
C PHE A 42 -22.78 -5.86 -16.34
N ASP A 43 -23.23 -6.56 -17.40
CA ASP A 43 -24.65 -6.76 -17.67
C ASP A 43 -25.32 -7.65 -16.59
N ALA A 44 -24.58 -8.62 -16.03
CA ALA A 44 -25.08 -9.41 -14.89
C ALA A 44 -25.27 -8.56 -13.63
N ALA A 45 -24.30 -7.67 -13.33
CA ALA A 45 -24.41 -6.73 -12.21
C ALA A 45 -25.57 -5.75 -12.39
N LEU A 46 -25.77 -5.20 -13.61
CA LEU A 46 -26.92 -4.37 -13.95
C LEU A 46 -28.26 -5.11 -13.79
N ALA A 47 -28.31 -6.37 -14.22
CA ALA A 47 -29.53 -7.19 -14.09
C ALA A 47 -29.85 -7.49 -12.62
N ALA A 48 -28.82 -7.68 -11.78
CA ALA A 48 -28.99 -7.83 -10.32
C ALA A 48 -29.47 -6.51 -9.70
N GLY A 49 -28.87 -5.38 -10.07
CA GLY A 49 -29.26 -4.05 -9.60
C GLY A 49 -30.69 -3.68 -9.99
N ARG A 50 -31.13 -4.03 -11.21
CA ARG A 50 -32.53 -3.82 -11.65
C ARG A 50 -33.54 -4.63 -10.83
N LYS A 51 -33.17 -5.86 -10.39
CA LYS A 51 -34.05 -6.68 -9.54
C LYS A 51 -34.19 -6.15 -8.13
N LYS A 52 -33.10 -5.55 -7.60
CA LYS A 52 -33.05 -4.99 -6.24
C LYS A 52 -33.52 -3.52 -6.21
N GLY A 53 -33.56 -2.82 -7.35
CA GLY A 53 -33.83 -1.40 -7.46
C GLY A 53 -32.62 -0.48 -7.20
N HIS A 54 -31.53 -1.05 -6.70
CA HIS A 54 -30.25 -0.36 -6.45
C HIS A 54 -29.08 -1.29 -6.68
N LEU A 55 -27.91 -0.73 -6.90
CA LEU A 55 -26.64 -1.43 -7.00
C LEU A 55 -25.70 -0.88 -5.92
N THR A 56 -25.02 -1.76 -5.19
CA THR A 56 -24.02 -1.31 -4.22
C THR A 56 -22.65 -1.13 -4.89
N PRO A 57 -21.79 -0.20 -4.42
CA PRO A 57 -20.43 -0.07 -4.93
C PRO A 57 -19.61 -1.38 -4.82
N ASP A 58 -19.87 -2.20 -3.79
CA ASP A 58 -19.21 -3.50 -3.62
C ASP A 58 -19.58 -4.48 -4.73
N GLU A 59 -20.86 -4.59 -5.09
CA GLU A 59 -21.32 -5.43 -6.19
C GLU A 59 -20.76 -4.99 -7.55
N LEU A 60 -20.60 -3.68 -7.74
CA LEU A 60 -19.99 -3.14 -8.96
C LEU A 60 -18.49 -3.44 -9.02
N ILE A 61 -17.77 -3.33 -7.89
CA ILE A 61 -16.33 -3.69 -7.81
C ILE A 61 -16.12 -5.18 -8.05
N GLU A 62 -16.99 -6.02 -7.49
CA GLU A 62 -16.92 -7.47 -7.68
C GLU A 62 -17.12 -7.86 -9.16
N ALA A 63 -18.00 -7.14 -9.87
CA ALA A 63 -18.17 -7.30 -11.31
C ALA A 63 -16.99 -6.76 -12.15
N LEU A 64 -16.19 -5.83 -11.60
CA LEU A 64 -15.10 -5.13 -12.30
C LEU A 64 -13.70 -5.51 -11.78
N HIS A 65 -13.55 -6.64 -11.14
CA HIS A 65 -12.34 -7.07 -10.42
C HIS A 65 -11.04 -7.15 -11.24
N ASN A 66 -11.09 -7.01 -12.56
CA ASN A 66 -9.91 -7.07 -13.44
C ASN A 66 -9.59 -5.73 -14.15
N VAL A 67 -10.21 -4.62 -13.75
CA VAL A 67 -10.09 -3.34 -14.47
C VAL A 67 -9.40 -2.30 -13.60
N GLU A 68 -8.38 -1.63 -14.13
CA GLU A 68 -7.87 -0.40 -13.51
C GLU A 68 -8.94 0.70 -13.66
N LEU A 69 -9.62 1.01 -12.57
CA LEU A 69 -10.68 2.01 -12.52
C LEU A 69 -10.06 3.41 -12.57
N THR A 70 -9.80 3.90 -13.79
CA THR A 70 -9.45 5.30 -13.99
C THR A 70 -10.70 6.18 -13.81
N PRO A 71 -10.55 7.50 -13.49
CA PRO A 71 -11.68 8.41 -13.35
C PRO A 71 -12.59 8.46 -14.57
N GLU A 72 -12.02 8.27 -15.76
CA GLU A 72 -12.73 8.25 -17.05
C GLU A 72 -13.59 6.99 -17.17
N VAL A 73 -13.01 5.82 -16.86
CA VAL A 73 -13.71 4.53 -16.85
C VAL A 73 -14.87 4.55 -15.86
N LEU A 74 -14.62 5.06 -14.65
CA LEU A 74 -15.65 5.18 -13.62
C LEU A 74 -16.77 6.13 -14.06
N GLY A 75 -16.43 7.26 -14.69
CA GLY A 75 -17.41 8.21 -15.21
C GLY A 75 -18.34 7.58 -16.26
N ILE A 76 -17.79 6.79 -17.19
CA ILE A 76 -18.57 6.09 -18.23
C ILE A 76 -19.47 5.03 -17.60
N LEU A 77 -18.97 4.24 -16.65
CA LEU A 77 -19.73 3.18 -15.99
C LEU A 77 -20.89 3.76 -15.16
N LEU A 78 -20.64 4.82 -14.39
CA LEU A 78 -21.67 5.52 -13.60
C LEU A 78 -22.75 6.16 -14.49
N ALA A 79 -22.35 6.81 -15.60
CA ALA A 79 -23.28 7.36 -16.55
C ALA A 79 -24.19 6.28 -17.17
N ARG A 80 -23.62 5.09 -17.47
CA ARG A 80 -24.37 3.96 -18.03
C ARG A 80 -25.32 3.33 -17.02
N ILE A 81 -24.90 3.16 -15.74
CA ILE A 81 -25.75 2.68 -14.64
C ILE A 81 -26.94 3.62 -14.45
N ASN A 82 -26.70 4.94 -14.46
CA ASN A 82 -27.73 5.94 -14.30
C ASN A 82 -28.71 5.98 -15.49
N ALA A 83 -28.20 5.84 -16.73
CA ALA A 83 -29.03 5.75 -17.94
C ALA A 83 -29.94 4.51 -17.97
N GLU A 84 -29.57 3.46 -17.23
CA GLU A 84 -30.38 2.24 -17.04
C GLU A 84 -31.35 2.36 -15.87
N GLY A 85 -31.39 3.51 -15.18
CA GLY A 85 -32.32 3.78 -14.08
C GLY A 85 -32.03 3.01 -12.78
N VAL A 86 -30.81 2.50 -12.62
CA VAL A 86 -30.37 1.81 -11.39
C VAL A 86 -29.68 2.84 -10.49
N ALA A 87 -30.24 3.04 -9.28
CA ALA A 87 -29.61 3.91 -8.29
C ALA A 87 -28.39 3.22 -7.69
N LEU A 88 -27.25 3.93 -7.63
CA LEU A 88 -26.10 3.48 -6.86
C LEU A 88 -26.30 3.93 -5.42
N VAL A 89 -26.58 2.99 -4.52
CA VAL A 89 -26.85 3.25 -3.09
C VAL A 89 -25.78 2.53 -2.27
N ASP A 90 -25.17 3.26 -1.35
CA ASP A 90 -24.23 2.69 -0.38
C ASP A 90 -25.05 2.49 0.92
N ASP A 91 -25.70 1.33 1.05
CA ASP A 91 -26.57 0.98 2.17
C ASP A 91 -25.89 1.19 3.54
N ASP A 92 -24.55 1.01 3.58
CA ASP A 92 -23.74 1.15 4.79
C ASP A 92 -23.50 2.61 5.22
N VAL A 93 -23.57 3.57 4.31
CA VAL A 93 -23.35 5.00 4.63
C VAL A 93 -24.63 5.63 5.16
N ASP A 94 -25.77 5.29 4.58
CA ASP A 94 -27.05 5.81 5.01
C ASP A 94 -27.48 5.20 6.37
N ASP A 95 -27.23 3.89 6.60
CA ASP A 95 -27.46 3.24 7.89
C ASP A 95 -26.55 3.77 9.00
N LEU A 96 -25.28 4.04 8.68
CA LEU A 96 -24.33 4.59 9.66
C LEU A 96 -24.65 6.07 9.97
N ALA A 97 -25.06 6.84 8.98
CA ALA A 97 -25.52 8.21 9.19
C ALA A 97 -26.75 8.22 10.11
N ALA A 98 -27.73 7.34 9.88
CA ALA A 98 -28.90 7.16 10.72
C ALA A 98 -28.55 6.69 12.15
N GLU A 99 -27.60 5.74 12.29
CA GLU A 99 -27.14 5.25 13.61
C GLU A 99 -26.40 6.34 14.40
N ILE A 100 -25.61 7.17 13.71
CA ILE A 100 -24.89 8.29 14.33
C ILE A 100 -25.89 9.38 14.73
N GLU A 101 -26.86 9.72 13.88
CA GLU A 101 -27.92 10.68 14.23
C GLU A 101 -28.75 10.20 15.41
N GLN A 102 -29.13 8.92 15.44
CA GLN A 102 -29.84 8.31 16.56
C GLN A 102 -29.03 8.36 17.87
N ARG A 103 -27.70 8.09 17.81
CA ARG A 103 -26.80 8.21 18.96
C ARG A 103 -26.58 9.65 19.41
N VAL A 104 -26.52 10.61 18.47
CA VAL A 104 -26.43 12.04 18.80
C VAL A 104 -27.72 12.52 19.42
N GLN A 105 -28.87 12.15 18.87
CA GLN A 105 -30.19 12.49 19.42
C GLN A 105 -30.42 11.85 20.79
N SER A 106 -30.05 10.57 20.97
CA SER A 106 -30.17 9.89 22.28
C SER A 106 -29.24 10.50 23.34
N ARG A 107 -28.01 10.93 22.97
CA ARG A 107 -27.10 11.67 23.87
C ARG A 107 -27.60 13.09 24.17
N ALA A 108 -28.21 13.78 23.22
CA ALA A 108 -28.83 15.08 23.42
C ALA A 108 -30.05 14.96 24.35
N ALA A 109 -30.91 13.94 24.16
CA ALA A 109 -32.01 13.63 25.04
C ALA A 109 -31.55 13.25 26.46
N ALA A 110 -30.51 12.43 26.60
CA ALA A 110 -29.91 12.09 27.89
C ALA A 110 -29.31 13.31 28.61
N ARG A 111 -28.73 14.27 27.88
CA ARG A 111 -28.24 15.54 28.45
C ARG A 111 -29.40 16.43 28.90
N THR A 112 -30.49 16.47 28.17
CA THR A 112 -31.69 17.26 28.56
C THR A 112 -32.37 16.68 29.78
N ILE A 113 -32.44 15.35 29.90
CA ILE A 113 -32.95 14.65 31.09
C ILE A 113 -32.05 14.86 32.31
N ALA A 114 -30.71 14.82 32.12
CA ALA A 114 -29.74 15.09 33.18
C ALA A 114 -29.75 16.56 33.64
N ALA A 115 -30.01 17.52 32.75
CA ALA A 115 -30.16 18.92 33.09
C ALA A 115 -31.49 19.22 33.80
N GLY A 116 -32.58 18.48 33.48
CA GLY A 116 -33.88 18.58 34.16
C GLY A 116 -33.89 17.99 35.57
N ALA A 117 -33.09 16.94 35.82
CA ALA A 117 -33.01 16.24 37.10
C ALA A 117 -32.21 17.00 38.19
N ASN A 118 -31.33 17.94 37.78
CA ASN A 118 -30.51 18.73 38.75
C ASN A 118 -31.21 19.93 39.36
N GLY A 119 -32.47 20.20 38.99
CA GLY A 119 -33.26 21.31 39.54
C GLY A 119 -34.01 21.01 40.87
N ALA A 120 -34.17 19.74 41.24
CA ALA A 120 -35.06 19.37 42.34
C ALA A 120 -34.39 18.74 43.62
N ALA A 121 -33.07 18.53 43.62
CA ALA A 121 -32.38 17.90 44.73
C ALA A 121 -31.24 18.71 45.34
N ARG A 122 -31.50 19.96 45.68
CA ARG A 122 -30.57 20.78 46.48
C ARG A 122 -31.11 21.11 47.85
N ARG A 123 -31.27 20.06 48.73
CA ARG A 123 -31.35 20.20 50.18
C ARG A 123 -30.88 18.94 50.88
N LYS A 124 -29.83 19.10 51.70
CA LYS A 124 -29.30 18.21 52.76
C LYS A 124 -28.58 16.91 52.31
N ALA A 125 -27.26 16.97 52.32
CA ALA A 125 -26.45 16.06 53.14
C ALA A 125 -25.02 16.63 53.21
N ASN A 126 -24.68 16.90 54.47
CA ASN A 126 -23.36 17.31 54.94
C ASN A 126 -22.47 16.05 55.05
N GLY A 127 -21.22 16.13 54.61
CA GLY A 127 -20.21 15.20 55.11
C GLY A 127 -19.55 14.25 54.13
N LYS A 128 -18.25 14.52 53.93
CA LYS A 128 -17.19 13.74 53.27
C LYS A 128 -17.02 13.98 51.76
N ARG A 129 -16.06 14.88 51.48
CA ARG A 129 -15.31 14.85 50.20
C ARG A 129 -14.72 13.46 50.01
N PRO A 130 -14.96 12.81 48.90
CA PRO A 130 -14.02 11.80 48.40
C PRO A 130 -12.80 12.54 47.89
N THR A 131 -11.67 12.23 48.49
CA THR A 131 -10.34 12.59 48.00
C THR A 131 -10.28 12.24 46.50
N SER A 132 -9.86 13.22 45.73
CA SER A 132 -9.44 13.07 44.35
C SER A 132 -8.50 11.87 44.25
N ALA A 133 -9.02 10.74 43.78
CA ALA A 133 -8.17 9.72 43.16
C ALA A 133 -7.53 10.40 41.95
N GLU A 134 -6.25 10.65 42.08
CA GLU A 134 -5.36 11.00 40.99
C GLU A 134 -5.62 9.99 39.88
N SER A 135 -6.26 10.41 38.82
CA SER A 135 -6.26 9.70 37.56
C SER A 135 -4.81 9.67 37.11
N SER A 136 -4.08 8.62 37.50
CA SER A 136 -2.84 8.22 36.85
C SER A 136 -3.08 8.35 35.34
N GLY A 137 -2.28 9.18 34.67
CA GLY A 137 -2.43 9.51 33.28
C GLY A 137 -2.47 8.25 32.43
N SER A 138 -3.66 7.78 32.12
CA SER A 138 -3.86 6.88 31.01
C SER A 138 -3.55 7.72 29.77
N ALA A 139 -2.49 7.39 29.05
CA ALA A 139 -2.23 7.93 27.75
C ALA A 139 -3.56 7.86 26.98
N GLU A 140 -4.14 9.02 26.61
CA GLU A 140 -5.38 9.06 25.83
C GLU A 140 -5.13 8.21 24.58
N ASP A 141 -5.97 7.19 24.37
CA ASP A 141 -5.88 6.34 23.20
C ASP A 141 -5.86 7.23 21.94
N PRO A 142 -4.80 7.19 21.12
CA PRO A 142 -4.67 8.03 19.94
C PRO A 142 -5.87 7.92 19.00
N VAL A 143 -6.48 6.74 18.92
CA VAL A 143 -7.70 6.49 18.14
C VAL A 143 -8.86 7.32 18.69
N HIS A 144 -9.04 7.31 20.01
CA HIS A 144 -10.12 8.05 20.64
C HIS A 144 -9.95 9.57 20.49
N THR A 145 -8.72 10.08 20.59
CA THR A 145 -8.41 11.49 20.38
C THR A 145 -8.73 11.92 18.96
N TYR A 146 -8.27 11.15 17.96
CA TYR A 146 -8.58 11.41 16.55
C TYR A 146 -10.09 11.41 16.28
N LEU A 147 -10.83 10.40 16.74
CA LEU A 147 -12.28 10.34 16.57
C LEU A 147 -13.03 11.50 17.23
N LYS A 148 -12.54 12.01 18.35
CA LYS A 148 -13.09 13.17 19.03
C LYS A 148 -12.85 14.47 18.25
N GLU A 149 -11.71 14.61 17.59
CA GLU A 149 -11.37 15.78 16.77
C GLU A 149 -12.19 15.82 15.49
N ILE A 150 -12.24 14.77 14.69
CA ILE A 150 -13.03 14.72 13.47
C ILE A 150 -14.55 14.87 13.73
N GLY A 151 -15.01 14.48 14.93
CA GLY A 151 -16.41 14.62 15.36
C GLY A 151 -16.88 16.08 15.58
N ARG A 152 -15.94 17.04 15.63
CA ARG A 152 -16.25 18.48 15.84
C ARG A 152 -16.68 19.17 14.55
N VAL A 153 -16.25 18.65 13.40
CA VAL A 153 -16.55 19.24 12.08
C VAL A 153 -17.97 18.87 11.69
N PRO A 154 -18.82 19.87 11.32
CA PRO A 154 -20.19 19.60 10.86
C PRO A 154 -20.18 18.89 9.50
N LEU A 155 -21.25 18.11 9.23
CA LEU A 155 -21.45 17.48 7.93
C LEU A 155 -21.88 18.53 6.90
N LEU A 156 -21.43 18.36 5.65
CA LEU A 156 -21.81 19.22 4.52
C LEU A 156 -23.13 18.77 3.91
N ASN A 157 -23.91 19.74 3.42
CA ASN A 157 -25.06 19.49 2.59
C ASN A 157 -24.67 19.50 1.11
N ALA A 158 -25.43 18.80 0.25
CA ALA A 158 -25.14 18.71 -1.19
C ALA A 158 -24.98 20.10 -1.89
N ALA A 159 -25.71 21.13 -1.46
CA ALA A 159 -25.54 22.47 -1.98
C ALA A 159 -24.19 23.09 -1.61
N LEU A 160 -23.74 22.88 -0.38
CA LEU A 160 -22.42 23.34 0.09
C LEU A 160 -21.27 22.56 -0.57
N GLU A 161 -21.44 21.26 -0.83
CA GLU A 161 -20.45 20.46 -1.59
C GLU A 161 -20.20 21.08 -2.97
N VAL A 162 -21.25 21.51 -3.67
CA VAL A 162 -21.15 22.16 -4.99
C VAL A 162 -20.47 23.53 -4.88
N GLU A 163 -20.84 24.35 -3.89
CA GLU A 163 -20.23 25.67 -3.68
C GLU A 163 -18.72 25.56 -3.37
N ILE A 164 -18.35 24.64 -2.51
CA ILE A 164 -16.95 24.36 -2.16
C ILE A 164 -16.19 23.83 -3.40
N ALA A 165 -16.77 22.91 -4.18
CA ALA A 165 -16.17 22.40 -5.39
C ALA A 165 -15.92 23.49 -6.44
N GLN A 166 -16.85 24.41 -6.63
CA GLN A 166 -16.67 25.58 -7.50
C GLN A 166 -15.54 26.49 -7.00
N ALA A 167 -15.43 26.70 -5.68
CA ALA A 167 -14.35 27.50 -5.12
C ALA A 167 -12.96 26.83 -5.32
N ILE A 168 -12.89 25.49 -5.27
CA ILE A 168 -11.68 24.73 -5.58
C ILE A 168 -11.30 24.89 -7.05
N GLU A 169 -12.26 24.77 -7.97
CA GLU A 169 -12.02 24.90 -9.41
C GLU A 169 -11.49 26.30 -9.77
N VAL A 170 -12.14 27.36 -9.28
CA VAL A 170 -11.68 28.74 -9.44
C VAL A 170 -10.28 28.94 -8.86
N GLY A 171 -9.96 28.30 -7.73
CA GLY A 171 -8.64 28.32 -7.13
C GLY A 171 -7.58 27.63 -8.00
N ASN A 172 -7.91 26.49 -8.60
CA ASN A 172 -7.02 25.75 -9.49
C ASN A 172 -6.78 26.53 -10.81
N GLU A 173 -7.80 27.15 -11.40
CA GLU A 173 -7.64 28.01 -12.55
C GLU A 173 -6.73 29.22 -12.25
N ALA A 174 -6.92 29.83 -11.06
CA ALA A 174 -6.09 30.93 -10.62
C ALA A 174 -4.62 30.49 -10.42
N ALA A 175 -4.39 29.28 -9.91
CA ALA A 175 -3.06 28.72 -9.78
C ALA A 175 -2.39 28.49 -11.16
N ALA A 176 -3.13 27.92 -12.12
CA ALA A 176 -2.65 27.73 -13.48
C ALA A 176 -2.23 29.07 -14.15
N ARG A 177 -3.03 30.14 -13.94
CA ARG A 177 -2.70 31.50 -14.46
C ARG A 177 -1.44 32.09 -13.80
N ILE A 178 -1.18 31.80 -12.52
CA ILE A 178 0.06 32.24 -11.85
C ILE A 178 1.25 31.51 -12.43
N VAL A 179 1.16 30.21 -12.64
CA VAL A 179 2.25 29.41 -13.25
C VAL A 179 2.52 29.90 -14.68
N ALA A 180 1.49 30.17 -15.46
CA ALA A 180 1.63 30.70 -16.81
C ALA A 180 2.33 32.10 -16.80
N HIS A 181 1.98 32.96 -15.83
CA HIS A 181 2.65 34.24 -15.64
C HIS A 181 4.14 34.07 -15.27
N GLU A 182 4.48 33.16 -14.36
CA GLU A 182 5.87 32.90 -13.97
C GLU A 182 6.70 32.34 -15.14
N LEU A 183 6.11 31.48 -15.98
CA LEU A 183 6.75 30.99 -17.20
C LEU A 183 6.97 32.12 -18.22
N ALA A 184 6.00 33.05 -18.38
CA ALA A 184 6.11 34.20 -19.25
C ALA A 184 7.18 35.19 -18.75
N GLU A 185 7.32 35.40 -17.42
CA GLU A 185 8.42 36.20 -16.85
C GLU A 185 9.82 35.60 -17.12
N CYS A 186 9.92 34.25 -17.11
CA CYS A 186 11.15 33.53 -17.41
C CYS A 186 11.47 33.48 -18.92
N GLY A 187 10.56 33.96 -19.81
CA GLY A 187 10.73 33.94 -21.26
C GLY A 187 10.42 32.58 -21.91
N GLU A 188 9.85 31.65 -21.19
CA GLU A 188 9.44 30.31 -21.67
C GLU A 188 7.95 30.24 -22.03
N GLY A 189 7.16 31.33 -21.80
CA GLY A 189 5.74 31.42 -22.05
C GLY A 189 5.35 32.59 -22.99
N PRO A 190 4.11 32.64 -23.50
CA PRO A 190 3.61 33.72 -24.30
C PRO A 190 3.50 35.04 -23.50
N ALA A 191 3.91 36.14 -24.07
CA ALA A 191 3.92 37.47 -23.40
C ALA A 191 2.53 37.98 -22.99
N ASP A 192 1.47 37.47 -23.62
CA ASP A 192 0.08 37.83 -23.32
C ASP A 192 -0.40 37.28 -21.94
N GLU A 193 0.35 36.37 -21.30
CA GLU A 193 0.06 35.81 -20.00
C GLU A 193 0.65 36.62 -18.83
N LEU A 194 1.36 37.71 -19.10
CA LEU A 194 1.89 38.62 -18.09
C LEU A 194 0.74 39.32 -17.36
N LEU A 195 0.57 39.06 -16.07
CA LEU A 195 -0.45 39.65 -15.22
C LEU A 195 0.05 40.98 -14.62
N ALA A 196 -0.84 41.99 -14.58
CA ALA A 196 -0.55 43.21 -13.83
C ALA A 196 -0.49 42.91 -12.31
N GLY A 197 0.29 43.68 -11.55
CA GLY A 197 0.47 43.48 -10.12
C GLY A 197 -0.82 43.34 -9.28
N PRO A 198 -1.89 44.15 -9.53
CA PRO A 198 -3.18 43.99 -8.90
C PRO A 198 -3.86 42.67 -9.22
N ASP A 199 -3.78 42.22 -10.46
CA ASP A 199 -4.35 40.96 -10.94
C ASP A 199 -3.63 39.76 -10.35
N LEU A 200 -2.31 39.79 -10.27
CA LEU A 200 -1.51 38.76 -9.61
C LEU A 200 -1.89 38.62 -8.12
N THR A 201 -2.09 39.74 -7.42
CA THR A 201 -2.57 39.73 -6.03
C THR A 201 -3.95 39.13 -5.90
N ARG A 202 -4.84 39.40 -6.86
CA ARG A 202 -6.19 38.82 -6.94
C ARG A 202 -6.13 37.30 -7.16
N GLN A 203 -5.29 36.83 -8.10
CA GLN A 203 -5.11 35.40 -8.35
C GLN A 203 -4.56 34.67 -7.13
N ARG A 204 -3.54 35.20 -6.46
CA ARG A 204 -3.00 34.63 -5.20
C ARG A 204 -4.07 34.53 -4.10
N ARG A 205 -5.01 35.47 -4.03
CA ARG A 205 -6.14 35.42 -3.08
C ARG A 205 -7.12 34.31 -3.45
N LEU A 206 -7.40 34.10 -4.72
CA LEU A 206 -8.26 33.01 -5.20
C LEU A 206 -7.65 31.65 -4.93
N VAL A 207 -6.36 31.47 -5.19
CA VAL A 207 -5.65 30.22 -4.86
C VAL A 207 -5.77 29.88 -3.36
N ARG A 208 -5.56 30.89 -2.48
CA ARG A 208 -5.69 30.68 -1.04
C ARG A 208 -7.10 30.29 -0.63
N LYS A 209 -8.12 30.91 -1.24
CA LYS A 209 -9.52 30.52 -1.01
C LYS A 209 -9.82 29.10 -1.49
N GLY A 210 -9.31 28.72 -2.67
CA GLY A 210 -9.46 27.38 -3.20
C GLY A 210 -8.80 26.33 -2.29
N GLN A 211 -7.61 26.64 -1.75
CA GLN A 211 -6.96 25.73 -0.80
C GLN A 211 -7.74 25.60 0.52
N GLN A 212 -8.28 26.69 1.05
CA GLN A 212 -9.15 26.64 2.24
C GLN A 212 -10.42 25.80 1.99
N ALA A 213 -11.04 25.96 0.83
CA ALA A 213 -12.19 25.17 0.43
C ALA A 213 -11.85 23.67 0.29
N LYS A 214 -10.66 23.36 -0.26
CA LYS A 214 -10.17 21.99 -0.35
C LYS A 214 -9.99 21.37 1.05
N ASP A 215 -9.38 22.08 1.97
CA ASP A 215 -9.17 21.63 3.34
C ASP A 215 -10.53 21.41 4.06
N GLU A 216 -11.50 22.31 3.87
CA GLU A 216 -12.85 22.19 4.43
C GLU A 216 -13.60 20.95 3.90
N LEU A 217 -13.50 20.67 2.61
CA LEU A 217 -14.10 19.46 2.02
C LEU A 217 -13.47 18.17 2.55
N ILE A 218 -12.15 18.16 2.73
CA ILE A 218 -11.43 17.02 3.32
C ILE A 218 -11.87 16.81 4.77
N GLU A 219 -11.81 17.85 5.61
CA GLU A 219 -12.12 17.78 7.04
C GLU A 219 -13.56 17.29 7.29
N ALA A 220 -14.52 17.77 6.52
CA ALA A 220 -15.92 17.37 6.65
C ALA A 220 -16.16 15.89 6.30
N ASN A 221 -15.28 15.29 5.47
CA ASN A 221 -15.42 13.91 5.00
C ASN A 221 -14.48 12.90 5.70
N LEU A 222 -13.69 13.30 6.70
CA LEU A 222 -12.84 12.38 7.46
C LEU A 222 -13.64 11.25 8.15
N ARG A 223 -14.88 11.53 8.55
CA ARG A 223 -15.78 10.53 9.16
C ARG A 223 -16.17 9.44 8.17
N LEU A 224 -16.30 9.76 6.88
CA LEU A 224 -16.54 8.78 5.82
C LEU A 224 -15.36 7.80 5.71
N VAL A 225 -14.13 8.30 5.77
CA VAL A 225 -12.92 7.46 5.75
C VAL A 225 -12.94 6.44 6.90
N VAL A 226 -13.26 6.89 8.11
CA VAL A 226 -13.32 6.01 9.29
C VAL A 226 -14.38 4.92 9.13
N SER A 227 -15.55 5.24 8.57
CA SER A 227 -16.62 4.29 8.32
C SER A 227 -16.19 3.16 7.38
N ILE A 228 -15.46 3.51 6.33
CA ILE A 228 -14.93 2.56 5.36
C ILE A 228 -13.77 1.76 5.96
N ALA A 229 -12.78 2.41 6.61
CA ALA A 229 -11.63 1.77 7.21
C ALA A 229 -12.00 0.73 8.29
N LYS A 230 -13.11 0.93 8.99
CA LYS A 230 -13.63 0.01 10.02
C LYS A 230 -13.87 -1.42 9.49
N ARG A 231 -14.24 -1.57 8.22
CA ARG A 231 -14.47 -2.87 7.57
C ARG A 231 -13.17 -3.64 7.26
N TYR A 232 -12.05 -2.93 7.24
CA TYR A 232 -10.73 -3.49 6.91
C TYR A 232 -9.86 -3.77 8.13
N ARG A 233 -10.43 -3.71 9.35
CA ARG A 233 -9.73 -4.05 10.58
C ARG A 233 -9.22 -5.50 10.56
N ASN A 234 -8.12 -5.74 11.27
CA ASN A 234 -7.52 -7.08 11.44
C ASN A 234 -7.03 -7.73 10.13
N ARG A 235 -6.62 -6.90 9.17
CA ARG A 235 -6.05 -7.36 7.90
C ARG A 235 -4.55 -7.06 7.77
N GLY A 236 -3.82 -7.02 8.91
CA GLY A 236 -2.37 -6.86 8.92
C GLY A 236 -1.87 -5.43 9.11
N LEU A 237 -2.75 -4.41 9.08
CA LEU A 237 -2.40 -3.02 9.37
C LEU A 237 -3.13 -2.50 10.63
N ALA A 238 -2.48 -1.60 11.36
CA ALA A 238 -3.10 -0.90 12.47
C ALA A 238 -4.26 -0.02 12.00
N PHE A 239 -5.29 0.16 12.85
CA PHE A 239 -6.50 0.88 12.45
C PHE A 239 -6.24 2.35 12.07
N LEU A 240 -5.32 3.02 12.77
CA LEU A 240 -4.93 4.40 12.42
C LEU A 240 -4.21 4.47 11.07
N ASP A 241 -3.40 3.46 10.72
CA ASP A 241 -2.71 3.42 9.43
C ASP A 241 -3.71 3.23 8.28
N LEU A 242 -4.73 2.36 8.48
CA LEU A 242 -5.83 2.21 7.52
C LEU A 242 -6.60 3.53 7.31
N ILE A 243 -6.83 4.30 8.38
CA ILE A 243 -7.46 5.62 8.28
C ILE A 243 -6.57 6.59 7.51
N GLN A 244 -5.25 6.62 7.78
CA GLN A 244 -4.35 7.55 7.09
C GLN A 244 -4.22 7.23 5.60
N GLU A 245 -4.10 5.97 5.24
CA GLU A 245 -4.11 5.56 3.83
C GLU A 245 -5.45 5.90 3.15
N GLY A 246 -6.58 5.73 3.88
CA GLY A 246 -7.88 6.18 3.43
C GLY A 246 -7.98 7.70 3.24
N ASN A 247 -7.36 8.49 4.14
CA ASN A 247 -7.28 9.96 4.02
C ASN A 247 -6.48 10.37 2.77
N LEU A 248 -5.40 9.65 2.42
CA LEU A 248 -4.68 9.88 1.17
C LEU A 248 -5.57 9.59 -0.05
N GLY A 249 -6.42 8.57 0.03
CA GLY A 249 -7.44 8.31 -0.97
C GLY A 249 -8.47 9.44 -1.08
N LEU A 250 -8.97 9.94 0.06
CA LEU A 250 -9.90 11.07 0.12
C LEU A 250 -9.29 12.34 -0.52
N MET A 251 -8.04 12.67 -0.23
CA MET A 251 -7.37 13.83 -0.83
C MET A 251 -7.31 13.72 -2.37
N ARG A 252 -7.02 12.52 -2.89
CA ARG A 252 -7.04 12.28 -4.35
C ARG A 252 -8.45 12.40 -4.93
N ALA A 253 -9.49 11.99 -4.18
CA ALA A 253 -10.86 12.16 -4.59
C ALA A 253 -11.24 13.63 -4.70
N VAL A 254 -10.84 14.47 -3.74
CA VAL A 254 -11.09 15.93 -3.76
C VAL A 254 -10.41 16.59 -4.95
N ASP A 255 -9.17 16.17 -5.29
CA ASP A 255 -8.44 16.73 -6.44
C ASP A 255 -9.10 16.44 -7.80
N LYS A 256 -9.87 15.36 -7.88
CA LYS A 256 -10.46 14.86 -9.13
C LYS A 256 -11.99 14.96 -9.16
N PHE A 257 -12.59 15.54 -8.14
CA PHE A 257 -14.04 15.66 -8.05
C PHE A 257 -14.58 16.67 -9.05
N ASP A 258 -15.60 16.26 -9.81
CA ASP A 258 -16.30 17.06 -10.79
C ASP A 258 -17.78 17.20 -10.36
N HIS A 259 -18.15 18.40 -9.89
CA HIS A 259 -19.48 18.70 -9.42
C HIS A 259 -20.53 18.78 -10.54
N THR A 260 -20.11 18.93 -11.81
CA THR A 260 -21.02 19.06 -12.95
C THR A 260 -21.76 17.75 -13.27
N LYS A 261 -21.22 16.62 -12.82
CA LYS A 261 -21.80 15.28 -13.03
C LYS A 261 -23.02 14.98 -12.13
N GLY A 262 -23.37 15.85 -11.19
CA GLY A 262 -24.59 15.74 -10.37
C GLY A 262 -24.57 14.66 -9.27
N PHE A 263 -23.46 13.92 -9.09
CA PHE A 263 -23.33 12.92 -8.03
C PHE A 263 -22.87 13.55 -6.72
N LYS A 264 -23.30 12.96 -5.57
CA LYS A 264 -22.78 13.34 -4.26
C LYS A 264 -21.27 13.04 -4.18
N PHE A 265 -20.53 13.91 -3.51
CA PHE A 265 -19.09 13.71 -3.29
C PHE A 265 -18.78 12.37 -2.61
N SER A 266 -19.60 11.96 -1.62
CA SER A 266 -19.42 10.71 -0.89
C SER A 266 -19.38 9.46 -1.80
N THR A 267 -20.23 9.41 -2.83
CA THR A 267 -20.29 8.31 -3.79
C THR A 267 -18.96 8.16 -4.55
N TYR A 268 -18.39 9.28 -4.98
CA TYR A 268 -17.10 9.29 -5.68
C TYR A 268 -15.92 9.02 -4.74
N ALA A 269 -15.90 9.64 -3.56
CA ALA A 269 -14.84 9.51 -2.58
C ALA A 269 -14.70 8.07 -2.03
N THR A 270 -15.82 7.36 -1.86
CA THR A 270 -15.81 5.96 -1.38
C THR A 270 -14.91 5.07 -2.23
N TRP A 271 -14.88 5.25 -3.55
CA TRP A 271 -14.03 4.51 -4.47
C TRP A 271 -12.55 4.75 -4.22
N TRP A 272 -12.15 6.01 -4.12
CA TRP A 272 -10.75 6.38 -3.91
C TRP A 272 -10.25 5.95 -2.54
N ILE A 273 -11.08 6.10 -1.51
CA ILE A 273 -10.78 5.67 -0.15
C ILE A 273 -10.58 4.16 -0.11
N ARG A 274 -11.51 3.39 -0.69
CA ARG A 274 -11.45 1.93 -0.75
C ARG A 274 -10.23 1.45 -1.53
N GLN A 275 -9.98 2.02 -2.69
CA GLN A 275 -8.82 1.70 -3.52
C GLN A 275 -7.49 1.96 -2.76
N ALA A 276 -7.40 3.10 -2.07
CA ALA A 276 -6.21 3.44 -1.29
C ALA A 276 -5.98 2.45 -0.15
N ILE A 277 -7.02 2.12 0.63
CA ILE A 277 -6.94 1.17 1.74
C ILE A 277 -6.59 -0.24 1.24
N THR A 278 -7.25 -0.73 0.18
CA THR A 278 -6.99 -2.07 -0.37
C THR A 278 -5.56 -2.17 -0.91
N ARG A 279 -5.08 -1.14 -1.60
CA ARG A 279 -3.72 -1.08 -2.10
C ARG A 279 -2.70 -1.03 -0.96
N ALA A 280 -2.95 -0.23 0.09
CA ALA A 280 -2.08 -0.17 1.26
C ALA A 280 -1.99 -1.53 1.97
N ILE A 281 -3.10 -2.24 2.12
CA ILE A 281 -3.10 -3.61 2.68
C ILE A 281 -2.24 -4.54 1.81
N ALA A 282 -2.41 -4.50 0.49
CA ALA A 282 -1.63 -5.34 -0.42
C ALA A 282 -0.12 -5.04 -0.34
N ASP A 283 0.25 -3.75 -0.21
CA ASP A 283 1.65 -3.29 -0.23
C ASP A 283 2.37 -3.39 1.11
N GLN A 284 1.67 -3.26 2.25
CA GLN A 284 2.28 -3.03 3.57
C GLN A 284 1.88 -4.04 4.65
N ALA A 285 0.81 -4.84 4.46
CA ALA A 285 0.30 -5.72 5.52
C ALA A 285 1.20 -6.93 5.82
N ARG A 286 2.10 -7.31 4.92
CA ARG A 286 2.96 -8.48 5.06
C ARG A 286 4.40 -8.09 5.41
N THR A 287 5.02 -8.83 6.33
CA THR A 287 6.44 -8.67 6.66
C THR A 287 7.34 -8.88 5.43
N ILE A 288 7.03 -9.87 4.60
CA ILE A 288 7.68 -10.09 3.31
C ILE A 288 6.73 -9.53 2.24
N ARG A 289 7.11 -8.38 1.65
CA ARG A 289 6.30 -7.68 0.66
C ARG A 289 6.07 -8.55 -0.59
N ILE A 290 4.81 -8.66 -0.99
CA ILE A 290 4.37 -9.34 -2.22
C ILE A 290 3.86 -8.28 -3.22
N PRO A 291 4.17 -8.38 -4.53
CA PRO A 291 3.60 -7.48 -5.54
C PRO A 291 2.06 -7.52 -5.58
N VAL A 292 1.42 -6.38 -5.86
CA VAL A 292 -0.05 -6.23 -5.82
C VAL A 292 -0.76 -7.25 -6.72
N HIS A 293 -0.29 -7.46 -7.96
CA HIS A 293 -0.88 -8.44 -8.89
C HIS A 293 -0.84 -9.88 -8.36
N MET A 294 0.17 -10.22 -7.52
CA MET A 294 0.23 -11.54 -6.88
C MET A 294 -0.77 -11.63 -5.73
N VAL A 295 -0.98 -10.54 -4.97
CA VAL A 295 -2.01 -10.48 -3.92
C VAL A 295 -3.41 -10.66 -4.52
N GLU A 296 -3.69 -10.04 -5.67
CA GLU A 296 -4.94 -10.23 -6.41
C GLU A 296 -5.13 -11.69 -6.83
N THR A 297 -4.06 -12.31 -7.37
CA THR A 297 -4.08 -13.73 -7.73
C THR A 297 -4.33 -14.64 -6.53
N ILE A 298 -3.66 -14.37 -5.39
CA ILE A 298 -3.87 -15.08 -4.12
C ILE A 298 -5.34 -14.94 -3.67
N ASN A 299 -5.88 -13.71 -3.69
CA ASN A 299 -7.27 -13.46 -3.29
C ASN A 299 -8.26 -14.23 -4.17
N LYS A 300 -8.02 -14.30 -5.49
CA LYS A 300 -8.84 -15.08 -6.43
C LYS A 300 -8.85 -16.57 -6.08
N VAL A 301 -7.68 -17.15 -5.75
CA VAL A 301 -7.57 -18.56 -5.34
C VAL A 301 -8.26 -18.79 -4.00
N VAL A 302 -8.02 -17.93 -3.00
CA VAL A 302 -8.65 -18.05 -1.66
C VAL A 302 -10.17 -17.89 -1.74
N TRP A 303 -10.66 -16.98 -2.56
CA TRP A 303 -12.09 -16.80 -2.79
C TRP A 303 -12.73 -18.06 -3.41
N ALA A 304 -12.10 -18.61 -4.46
CA ALA A 304 -12.58 -19.85 -5.09
C ALA A 304 -12.58 -21.03 -4.11
N GLN A 305 -11.56 -21.15 -3.24
CA GLN A 305 -11.52 -22.17 -2.18
C GLN A 305 -12.69 -22.03 -1.21
N ARG A 306 -13.00 -20.79 -0.76
CA ARG A 306 -14.14 -20.55 0.15
C ARG A 306 -15.47 -20.87 -0.50
N GLN A 307 -15.64 -20.51 -1.77
CA GLN A 307 -16.86 -20.79 -2.51
C GLN A 307 -17.06 -22.30 -2.70
N LEU A 308 -16.02 -23.04 -3.10
CA LEU A 308 -16.07 -24.50 -3.23
C LEU A 308 -16.30 -25.19 -1.87
N LEU A 309 -15.76 -24.66 -0.78
CA LEU A 309 -16.01 -25.15 0.57
C LEU A 309 -17.51 -25.05 0.94
N GLN A 310 -18.17 -23.94 0.55
CA GLN A 310 -19.61 -23.77 0.76
C GLN A 310 -20.44 -24.70 -0.13
N GLU A 311 -20.03 -24.91 -1.40
CA GLU A 311 -20.74 -25.76 -2.36
C GLU A 311 -20.61 -27.25 -2.00
N LEU A 312 -19.40 -27.70 -1.62
CA LEU A 312 -19.07 -29.10 -1.38
C LEU A 312 -19.25 -29.56 0.08
N GLY A 313 -19.26 -28.60 1.03
CA GLY A 313 -19.30 -28.91 2.47
C GLY A 313 -18.01 -29.56 3.03
N ARG A 314 -16.93 -29.62 2.23
CA ARG A 314 -15.60 -30.13 2.58
C ARG A 314 -14.50 -29.26 1.96
N GLU A 315 -13.27 -29.38 2.44
CA GLU A 315 -12.14 -28.72 1.80
C GLU A 315 -11.98 -29.17 0.34
N PRO A 316 -11.85 -28.22 -0.60
CA PRO A 316 -11.69 -28.53 -2.03
C PRO A 316 -10.29 -29.08 -2.32
N THR A 317 -10.18 -30.00 -3.27
CA THR A 317 -8.89 -30.48 -3.77
C THR A 317 -8.25 -29.42 -4.67
N ILE A 318 -6.92 -29.50 -4.84
CA ILE A 318 -6.18 -28.56 -5.71
C ILE A 318 -6.68 -28.61 -7.15
N GLU A 319 -7.11 -29.80 -7.60
CA GLU A 319 -7.68 -30.02 -8.94
C GLU A 319 -9.03 -29.30 -9.13
N GLU A 320 -9.91 -29.36 -8.11
CA GLU A 320 -11.19 -28.65 -8.11
C GLU A 320 -10.99 -27.13 -8.15
N VAL A 321 -10.03 -26.61 -7.36
CA VAL A 321 -9.65 -25.19 -7.41
C VAL A 321 -9.07 -24.82 -8.75
N SER A 322 -8.23 -25.68 -9.35
CA SER A 322 -7.63 -25.49 -10.68
C SER A 322 -8.69 -25.33 -11.77
N GLN A 323 -9.73 -26.16 -11.74
CA GLN A 323 -10.84 -26.07 -12.68
C GLN A 323 -11.65 -24.78 -12.52
N ARG A 324 -11.82 -24.29 -11.27
CA ARG A 324 -12.62 -23.09 -10.98
C ARG A 324 -11.91 -21.80 -11.35
N VAL A 325 -10.59 -21.72 -11.10
CA VAL A 325 -9.78 -20.50 -11.31
C VAL A 325 -9.11 -20.48 -12.68
N GLU A 326 -9.12 -21.62 -13.39
CA GLU A 326 -8.46 -21.82 -14.70
C GLU A 326 -6.92 -21.67 -14.65
N PHE A 327 -6.32 -21.98 -13.48
CA PHE A 327 -4.86 -22.01 -13.34
C PHE A 327 -4.31 -23.43 -13.31
N PRO A 328 -3.11 -23.68 -13.85
CA PRO A 328 -2.46 -24.99 -13.75
C PRO A 328 -2.17 -25.34 -12.29
N ILE A 329 -2.23 -26.63 -11.97
CA ILE A 329 -2.07 -27.17 -10.58
C ILE A 329 -0.77 -26.69 -9.94
N ASP A 330 0.34 -26.69 -10.69
CA ASP A 330 1.65 -26.28 -10.19
C ASP A 330 1.66 -24.80 -9.80
N ARG A 331 0.95 -23.95 -10.55
CA ARG A 331 0.80 -22.54 -10.23
C ARG A 331 0.01 -22.30 -8.95
N ILE A 332 -1.04 -23.09 -8.72
CA ILE A 332 -1.82 -23.00 -7.47
C ILE A 332 -0.97 -23.42 -6.26
N ARG A 333 -0.16 -24.48 -6.39
CA ARG A 333 0.78 -24.89 -5.33
C ARG A 333 1.78 -23.80 -4.99
N GLU A 334 2.31 -23.14 -6.01
CA GLU A 334 3.21 -21.98 -5.82
C GLU A 334 2.51 -20.83 -5.10
N ILE A 335 1.29 -20.46 -5.52
CA ILE A 335 0.48 -19.41 -4.92
C ILE A 335 0.19 -19.72 -3.44
N LEU A 336 -0.20 -20.95 -3.12
CA LEU A 336 -0.47 -21.37 -1.74
C LEU A 336 0.80 -21.34 -0.88
N ARG A 337 1.97 -21.67 -1.43
CA ARG A 337 3.25 -21.56 -0.74
C ARG A 337 3.62 -20.09 -0.43
N ILE A 338 3.41 -19.19 -1.40
CA ILE A 338 3.66 -17.75 -1.22
C ILE A 338 2.68 -17.12 -0.22
N ASN A 339 1.46 -17.66 -0.12
CA ASN A 339 0.43 -17.13 0.77
C ASN A 339 0.67 -17.43 2.26
N GLN A 340 1.64 -18.28 2.60
CA GLN A 340 1.95 -18.59 4.00
C GLN A 340 2.45 -17.35 4.73
N ASP A 341 1.91 -17.11 5.93
CA ASP A 341 2.33 -16.02 6.79
C ASP A 341 3.56 -16.45 7.62
N THR A 342 4.38 -15.46 7.98
CA THR A 342 5.52 -15.66 8.88
C THR A 342 5.05 -15.86 10.31
N VAL A 343 5.74 -16.73 11.05
CA VAL A 343 5.47 -17.00 12.46
C VAL A 343 6.52 -16.30 13.32
N SER A 344 6.14 -15.79 14.48
CA SER A 344 7.09 -15.14 15.41
C SER A 344 8.03 -16.18 16.03
N LEU A 345 9.30 -15.85 16.10
CA LEU A 345 10.31 -16.67 16.81
C LEU A 345 10.11 -16.66 18.34
N GLU A 346 9.47 -15.61 18.87
CA GLU A 346 9.15 -15.47 20.30
C GLU A 346 7.87 -16.21 20.70
N GLN A 347 7.25 -16.95 19.76
CA GLN A 347 6.05 -17.69 20.08
C GLN A 347 6.36 -18.81 21.08
N PRO A 348 5.67 -18.88 22.25
CA PRO A 348 5.86 -19.94 23.20
C PRO A 348 5.46 -21.29 22.60
N VAL A 349 6.22 -22.34 22.91
CA VAL A 349 6.00 -23.71 22.47
C VAL A 349 5.81 -24.60 23.70
N GLY A 350 4.60 -25.16 23.86
CA GLY A 350 4.23 -26.00 25.01
C GLY A 350 3.37 -25.26 26.05
N ASP A 351 3.06 -25.96 27.16
CA ASP A 351 2.20 -25.44 28.24
C ASP A 351 2.99 -24.59 29.28
N GLU A 352 4.31 -24.64 29.26
CA GLU A 352 5.18 -23.87 30.14
C GLU A 352 5.85 -22.76 29.29
N ASP A 353 5.70 -21.48 29.70
CA ASP A 353 6.20 -20.29 28.98
C ASP A 353 7.75 -20.20 28.89
N ASP A 354 8.47 -21.24 29.28
CA ASP A 354 9.92 -21.27 29.36
C ASP A 354 10.62 -21.54 28.01
N PHE A 355 9.89 -21.99 26.96
CA PHE A 355 10.45 -22.35 25.67
C PHE A 355 9.81 -21.57 24.53
N ASN A 356 10.65 -20.94 23.71
CA ASN A 356 10.25 -20.22 22.50
C ASN A 356 10.60 -21.02 21.23
N LEU A 357 9.93 -20.72 20.13
CA LEU A 357 10.23 -21.35 18.83
C LEU A 357 11.69 -21.14 18.40
N SER A 358 12.30 -20.01 18.76
CA SER A 358 13.72 -19.70 18.50
C SER A 358 14.68 -20.74 19.09
N ASP A 359 14.34 -21.33 20.25
CA ASP A 359 15.21 -22.27 20.95
C ASP A 359 15.26 -23.65 20.28
N LEU A 360 14.28 -23.95 19.40
CA LEU A 360 14.23 -25.20 18.61
C LEU A 360 14.99 -25.09 17.27
N ILE A 361 15.42 -23.89 16.88
CA ILE A 361 16.08 -23.67 15.59
C ILE A 361 17.58 -23.83 15.78
N GLU A 362 18.16 -24.86 15.13
CA GLU A 362 19.60 -25.11 15.12
C GLU A 362 20.36 -23.98 14.41
N ASP A 363 21.43 -23.49 15.06
CA ASP A 363 22.38 -22.56 14.44
C ASP A 363 23.30 -23.30 13.50
N ARG A 364 23.00 -23.32 12.22
CA ARG A 364 23.84 -23.94 11.18
C ARG A 364 25.14 -23.18 10.92
N GLY A 365 25.28 -21.98 11.44
CA GLY A 365 26.49 -21.17 11.34
C GLY A 365 27.47 -21.40 12.50
N ALA A 366 27.05 -22.08 13.53
CA ALA A 366 27.91 -22.41 14.67
C ALA A 366 29.09 -23.28 14.24
N VAL A 367 30.28 -22.82 14.58
CA VAL A 367 31.52 -23.57 14.24
C VAL A 367 31.61 -24.77 15.16
N VAL A 368 31.60 -25.96 14.57
CA VAL A 368 31.81 -27.21 15.32
C VAL A 368 33.20 -27.18 15.95
N PRO A 369 33.35 -27.51 17.26
CA PRO A 369 34.64 -27.49 17.95
C PRO A 369 35.75 -28.32 17.26
N ASP A 370 35.38 -29.46 16.68
CA ASP A 370 36.29 -30.33 15.95
C ASP A 370 36.81 -29.66 14.67
N ASP A 371 35.96 -28.97 13.93
CA ASP A 371 36.36 -28.22 12.75
C ASP A 371 37.25 -27.01 13.09
N ALA A 372 36.96 -26.33 14.22
CA ALA A 372 37.80 -25.24 14.71
C ALA A 372 39.21 -25.74 15.11
N ALA A 373 39.28 -26.88 15.77
CA ALA A 373 40.55 -27.51 16.16
C ALA A 373 41.34 -27.96 14.90
N THR A 374 40.66 -28.61 13.96
CA THR A 374 41.28 -29.06 12.68
C THR A 374 41.80 -27.87 11.88
N ARG A 375 41.07 -26.76 11.79
CA ARG A 375 41.55 -25.52 11.13
C ARG A 375 42.76 -24.92 11.83
N SER A 376 42.79 -24.91 13.17
CA SER A 376 43.91 -24.40 13.94
C SER A 376 45.16 -25.26 13.72
N LEU A 377 45.02 -26.60 13.70
CA LEU A 377 46.11 -27.52 13.40
C LEU A 377 46.59 -27.38 11.96
N LEU A 378 45.70 -27.23 10.99
CA LEU A 378 46.04 -26.95 9.59
C LEU A 378 46.86 -25.66 9.46
N ASP A 379 46.48 -24.58 10.15
CA ASP A 379 47.24 -23.33 10.15
C ASP A 379 48.65 -23.51 10.68
N VAL A 380 48.83 -24.31 11.72
CA VAL A 380 50.15 -24.65 12.26
C VAL A 380 50.94 -25.47 11.23
N ALA A 381 50.34 -26.50 10.65
CA ALA A 381 50.98 -27.35 9.64
C ALA A 381 51.38 -26.56 8.38
N VAL A 382 50.56 -25.64 7.94
CA VAL A 382 50.87 -24.73 6.81
C VAL A 382 52.05 -23.82 7.14
N ARG A 383 52.08 -23.21 8.34
CA ARG A 383 53.24 -22.40 8.78
C ARG A 383 54.53 -23.21 8.85
N GLU A 384 54.47 -24.44 9.35
CA GLU A 384 55.61 -25.34 9.39
C GLU A 384 56.11 -25.74 7.99
N ALA A 385 55.19 -26.08 7.08
CA ALA A 385 55.51 -26.37 5.69
C ALA A 385 56.16 -25.14 4.98
N LEU A 386 55.67 -23.93 5.24
CA LEU A 386 56.25 -22.70 4.75
C LEU A 386 57.64 -22.43 5.31
N GLY A 387 57.97 -22.91 6.52
CA GLY A 387 59.30 -22.82 7.14
C GLY A 387 60.42 -23.46 6.33
N HIS A 388 60.10 -24.42 5.45
CA HIS A 388 61.07 -25.03 4.52
C HIS A 388 61.48 -24.17 3.33
N LEU A 389 60.85 -22.99 3.18
CA LEU A 389 61.10 -22.04 2.09
C LEU A 389 62.02 -20.91 2.54
N SER A 390 62.67 -20.22 1.59
CA SER A 390 63.38 -18.98 1.91
C SER A 390 62.41 -17.87 2.31
N GLU A 391 62.82 -16.89 3.14
CA GLU A 391 62.04 -15.79 3.61
C GLU A 391 61.26 -15.09 2.47
N ARG A 392 61.94 -14.77 1.37
CA ARG A 392 61.30 -14.16 0.19
C ARG A 392 60.23 -15.03 -0.45
N GLU A 393 60.43 -16.35 -0.47
CA GLU A 393 59.45 -17.28 -1.03
C GLU A 393 58.23 -17.39 -0.09
N GLN A 394 58.43 -17.37 1.24
CA GLN A 394 57.37 -17.37 2.24
C GLN A 394 56.51 -16.13 2.11
N ASP A 395 57.12 -14.94 2.05
CA ASP A 395 56.39 -13.68 1.97
C ASP A 395 55.55 -13.56 0.69
N VAL A 396 56.11 -14.00 -0.45
CA VAL A 396 55.37 -14.03 -1.71
C VAL A 396 54.15 -14.94 -1.62
N VAL A 397 54.24 -16.13 -0.99
CA VAL A 397 53.13 -17.05 -0.81
C VAL A 397 52.11 -16.48 0.18
N ARG A 398 52.55 -15.94 1.33
CA ARG A 398 51.68 -15.34 2.33
C ARG A 398 50.83 -14.22 1.76
N LEU A 399 51.45 -13.29 1.04
CA LEU A 399 50.75 -12.17 0.42
C LEU A 399 49.84 -12.63 -0.74
N ARG A 400 50.32 -13.57 -1.55
CA ARG A 400 49.58 -14.08 -2.70
C ARG A 400 48.28 -14.79 -2.31
N PHE A 401 48.35 -15.62 -1.28
CA PHE A 401 47.21 -16.41 -0.79
C PHE A 401 46.50 -15.79 0.41
N GLY A 402 46.99 -14.63 0.90
CA GLY A 402 46.34 -13.91 2.01
C GLY A 402 46.38 -14.68 3.33
N LEU A 403 47.50 -15.42 3.64
CA LEU A 403 47.56 -16.25 4.81
C LEU A 403 47.66 -15.48 6.14
N ASP A 404 48.09 -14.22 6.10
CA ASP A 404 48.20 -13.36 7.28
C ASP A 404 47.01 -12.43 7.48
N ASP A 405 46.48 -11.87 6.40
CA ASP A 405 45.42 -10.83 6.43
C ASP A 405 44.11 -11.24 5.74
N GLY A 406 44.03 -12.46 5.22
CA GLY A 406 42.85 -12.96 4.50
C GLY A 406 42.64 -12.33 3.12
N LYS A 407 43.53 -11.44 2.66
CA LYS A 407 43.39 -10.74 1.38
C LYS A 407 44.26 -11.36 0.30
N ILE A 408 43.67 -12.02 -0.66
CA ILE A 408 44.35 -12.59 -1.83
C ILE A 408 44.82 -11.44 -2.74
N ARG A 409 46.13 -11.30 -2.92
CA ARG A 409 46.74 -10.29 -3.81
C ARG A 409 47.01 -10.81 -5.19
N THR A 410 46.93 -9.93 -6.19
CA THR A 410 47.31 -10.26 -7.57
C THR A 410 48.82 -10.31 -7.74
N LEU A 411 49.32 -11.03 -8.78
CA LEU A 411 50.76 -11.09 -9.08
C LEU A 411 51.39 -9.72 -9.31
N GLU A 412 50.61 -8.75 -9.78
CA GLU A 412 51.07 -7.40 -10.03
C GLU A 412 51.21 -6.58 -8.74
N GLU A 413 50.25 -6.73 -7.82
CA GLU A 413 50.30 -6.09 -6.49
C GLU A 413 51.50 -6.62 -5.68
N VAL A 414 51.66 -7.96 -5.64
CA VAL A 414 52.80 -8.56 -5.00
C VAL A 414 54.13 -8.11 -5.65
N GLY A 415 54.13 -7.97 -7.00
CA GLY A 415 55.28 -7.45 -7.73
C GLY A 415 55.66 -6.00 -7.37
N LYS A 416 54.67 -5.14 -7.18
CA LYS A 416 54.84 -3.76 -6.72
C LYS A 416 55.44 -3.68 -5.32
N GLU A 417 54.99 -4.54 -4.40
CA GLU A 417 55.45 -4.58 -3.01
C GLU A 417 56.91 -5.01 -2.89
N PHE A 418 57.34 -6.01 -3.68
CA PHE A 418 58.74 -6.51 -3.71
C PHE A 418 59.64 -5.82 -4.73
N GLY A 419 59.12 -4.86 -5.51
CA GLY A 419 59.92 -4.17 -6.54
C GLY A 419 60.36 -5.08 -7.71
N VAL A 420 59.57 -6.11 -8.04
CA VAL A 420 59.85 -7.09 -9.10
C VAL A 420 58.73 -7.15 -10.13
N THR A 421 59.07 -7.67 -11.33
CA THR A 421 58.08 -7.80 -12.40
C THR A 421 57.07 -8.92 -12.08
N ARG A 422 55.84 -8.79 -12.60
CA ARG A 422 54.74 -9.77 -12.52
C ARG A 422 55.23 -11.20 -12.89
N GLU A 423 56.02 -11.29 -13.97
CA GLU A 423 56.55 -12.59 -14.43
C GLU A 423 57.56 -13.19 -13.45
N ARG A 424 58.33 -12.35 -12.76
CA ARG A 424 59.22 -12.83 -11.71
C ARG A 424 58.49 -13.38 -10.51
N VAL A 425 57.41 -12.76 -10.09
CA VAL A 425 56.52 -13.26 -9.03
C VAL A 425 55.94 -14.62 -9.44
N ARG A 426 55.46 -14.76 -10.68
CA ARG A 426 54.90 -16.01 -11.21
C ARG A 426 55.95 -17.15 -11.19
N GLN A 427 57.21 -16.84 -11.54
CA GLN A 427 58.29 -17.81 -11.48
C GLN A 427 58.60 -18.24 -10.04
N ILE A 428 58.61 -17.30 -9.10
CA ILE A 428 58.80 -17.58 -7.68
C ILE A 428 57.66 -18.48 -7.17
N GLU A 429 56.40 -18.10 -7.42
CA GLU A 429 55.21 -18.86 -7.05
C GLU A 429 55.28 -20.30 -7.58
N SER A 430 55.54 -20.48 -8.89
CA SER A 430 55.64 -21.81 -9.50
C SER A 430 56.77 -22.69 -8.87
N LYS A 431 57.94 -22.08 -8.62
CA LYS A 431 59.04 -22.79 -7.97
C LYS A 431 58.73 -23.14 -6.52
N THR A 432 58.08 -22.24 -5.81
CA THR A 432 57.73 -22.43 -4.40
C THR A 432 56.68 -23.54 -4.25
N LEU A 433 55.62 -23.52 -5.07
CA LEU A 433 54.63 -24.59 -5.09
C LEU A 433 55.24 -25.96 -5.48
N ALA A 434 56.22 -25.98 -6.40
CA ALA A 434 56.95 -27.18 -6.74
C ALA A 434 57.85 -27.72 -5.58
N LYS A 435 58.40 -26.83 -4.73
CA LYS A 435 59.12 -27.21 -3.51
C LYS A 435 58.18 -27.78 -2.45
N LEU A 436 56.99 -27.17 -2.25
CA LEU A 436 55.99 -27.65 -1.31
C LEU A 436 55.36 -28.99 -1.71
N ARG A 437 55.38 -29.34 -2.99
CA ARG A 437 54.96 -30.68 -3.47
C ARG A 437 55.96 -31.80 -3.22
N ARG A 438 57.17 -31.48 -2.75
CA ARG A 438 58.12 -32.53 -2.39
C ARG A 438 57.67 -33.33 -1.18
N PRO A 439 58.04 -34.61 -1.07
CA PRO A 439 57.56 -35.50 -0.01
C PRO A 439 57.74 -34.91 1.39
N ASP A 440 58.86 -34.21 1.63
CA ASP A 440 59.26 -33.70 2.96
C ASP A 440 58.27 -32.61 3.47
N ALA A 441 57.72 -31.78 2.59
CA ALA A 441 56.74 -30.75 2.96
C ALA A 441 55.29 -31.23 2.73
N ALA A 442 55.06 -32.08 1.71
CA ALA A 442 53.76 -32.62 1.39
C ALA A 442 53.18 -33.54 2.46
N HIS A 443 54.08 -34.28 3.19
CA HIS A 443 53.68 -35.16 4.28
C HIS A 443 52.92 -34.43 5.39
N LEU A 444 53.30 -33.20 5.73
CA LEU A 444 52.65 -32.39 6.78
C LEU A 444 51.20 -31.97 6.44
N LEU A 445 50.86 -31.90 5.16
CA LEU A 445 49.55 -31.41 4.68
C LEU A 445 48.65 -32.54 4.14
N ARG A 446 49.19 -33.77 4.00
CA ARG A 446 48.46 -34.87 3.36
C ARG A 446 47.24 -35.31 4.15
N ASP A 447 47.34 -35.37 5.45
CA ASP A 447 46.30 -35.85 6.35
C ASP A 447 45.04 -34.96 6.29
N TYR A 448 45.22 -33.66 5.98
CA TYR A 448 44.10 -32.71 5.84
C TYR A 448 43.45 -32.71 4.45
N LEU A 449 44.01 -33.37 3.44
CA LEU A 449 43.43 -33.50 2.10
C LEU A 449 42.47 -34.69 1.96
N GLU A 450 42.57 -35.68 2.84
CA GLU A 450 41.76 -36.90 2.81
C GLU A 450 40.44 -36.75 3.58
N GLU A 451 40.26 -35.67 4.37
CA GLU A 451 39.04 -35.38 5.15
C GLU A 451 38.09 -34.39 4.48
N SER A 452 38.31 -33.99 3.20
CA SER A 452 37.51 -32.97 2.49
C SER A 452 36.45 -33.59 1.58
#